data_bc6cdac328caf693c84c36a7d9b5392d
#
_entry.id   bc6cdac328caf693c84c36a7d9b5392d
#
_cell.length_a   1.000
_cell.length_b   1.000
_cell.length_c   1.000
_cell.angle_alpha   90.00
_cell.angle_beta   90.00
_cell.angle_gamma   90.00
#
_symmetry.space_group_name_H-M   'P 1'
#
loop_
_entity.id
_entity.type
_entity.pdbx_description
1 polymer ?
#
loop_
_entity_poly.entity_id
_entity_poly.type
_entity_poly.pdbx_seq_one_letter_code
_entity_poly.pdbx_strand_id
1 'polypeptide(L)'
;MKERFASIWALVQENVTFVLISTGIIVALAVIAKIAQRFLPGIRKVSPARKITITAVCAAIATVLYLLDFSIPFLAPDFYKLDFSELPVMLCGFYLGPAAAVYCEAVKILMKLLLKGTTTAFVGDFANFCIGCSLVLPAVIIYHTKKNKKTALLGLGVGTLVLTVFGSAFNGIYLLPKFSQLYGLPLDSIIAMGSAINPRISSISTFVMLAVAPLNLIKGVSISVLTLLLYKKVARPLFGK
;
A
#
# COMPACT_ATOMS: atom_id res chain seq x y z
N MET A 1 -11.78 23.65 3.40
CA MET A 1 -10.62 23.34 2.53
C MET A 1 -9.38 24.14 2.92
N LYS A 2 -9.47 25.50 3.05
CA LYS A 2 -8.31 26.35 3.46
C LYS A 2 -7.71 25.96 4.82
N GLU A 3 -8.50 25.71 5.85
CA GLU A 3 -8.02 25.30 7.17
C GLU A 3 -7.28 23.95 7.13
N ARG A 4 -7.74 23.01 6.32
CA ARG A 4 -7.07 21.72 6.15
C ARG A 4 -5.74 21.85 5.43
N PHE A 5 -5.65 22.72 4.43
CA PHE A 5 -4.37 23.04 3.78
C PHE A 5 -3.38 23.69 4.78
N ALA A 6 -3.84 24.61 5.61
CA ALA A 6 -3.02 25.23 6.62
C ALA A 6 -2.51 24.20 7.65
N SER A 7 -3.35 23.30 8.11
CA SER A 7 -2.93 22.23 9.06
C SER A 7 -1.93 21.26 8.44
N ILE A 8 -2.13 20.84 7.18
CA ILE A 8 -1.16 19.99 6.47
C ILE A 8 0.16 20.73 6.29
N TRP A 9 0.13 22.01 5.95
CA TRP A 9 1.33 22.82 5.76
C TRP A 9 2.14 22.97 7.07
N ALA A 10 1.48 23.21 8.19
CA ALA A 10 2.12 23.24 9.49
C ALA A 10 2.81 21.90 9.82
N LEU A 11 2.13 20.76 9.60
CA LEU A 11 2.72 19.44 9.81
C LEU A 11 3.90 19.16 8.86
N VAL A 12 3.87 19.68 7.62
CA VAL A 12 5.01 19.58 6.70
C VAL A 12 6.21 20.36 7.24
N GLN A 13 5.99 21.57 7.75
CA GLN A 13 7.06 22.38 8.32
C GLN A 13 7.69 21.73 9.56
N GLU A 14 6.88 21.14 10.44
CA GLU A 14 7.36 20.40 11.62
C GLU A 14 8.13 19.12 11.27
N ASN A 15 7.80 18.47 10.15
CA ASN A 15 8.35 17.18 9.76
C ASN A 15 9.12 17.24 8.43
N VAL A 16 9.71 18.37 8.08
CA VAL A 16 10.36 18.60 6.76
C VAL A 16 11.33 17.49 6.38
N THR A 17 12.21 17.09 7.27
CA THR A 17 13.20 16.03 7.00
C THR A 17 12.52 14.70 6.63
N PHE A 18 11.48 14.31 7.38
CA PHE A 18 10.73 13.09 7.10
C PHE A 18 10.01 13.16 5.73
N VAL A 19 9.39 14.30 5.45
CA VAL A 19 8.68 14.52 4.17
C VAL A 19 9.65 14.48 2.99
N LEU A 20 10.84 15.08 3.12
CA LEU A 20 11.86 15.03 2.07
C LEU A 20 12.39 13.62 1.82
N ILE A 21 12.71 12.86 2.89
CA ILE A 21 13.16 11.47 2.78
C ILE A 21 12.07 10.61 2.15
N SER A 22 10.83 10.72 2.61
CA SER A 22 9.69 9.97 2.09
C SER A 22 9.43 10.27 0.62
N THR A 23 9.47 11.54 0.23
CA THR A 23 9.34 11.98 -1.18
C THR A 23 10.48 11.41 -2.01
N GLY A 24 11.72 11.44 -1.52
CA GLY A 24 12.88 10.83 -2.18
C GLY A 24 12.70 9.33 -2.43
N ILE A 25 12.19 8.58 -1.45
CA ILE A 25 11.89 7.15 -1.58
C ILE A 25 10.77 6.90 -2.61
N ILE A 26 9.70 7.70 -2.59
CA ILE A 26 8.61 7.61 -3.58
C ILE A 26 9.15 7.82 -5.00
N VAL A 27 9.97 8.84 -5.20
CA VAL A 27 10.60 9.14 -6.49
C VAL A 27 11.54 8.00 -6.91
N ALA A 28 12.37 7.50 -5.99
CA ALA A 28 13.28 6.38 -6.26
C ALA A 28 12.51 5.13 -6.69
N LEU A 29 11.44 4.76 -5.99
CA LEU A 29 10.58 3.62 -6.38
C LEU A 29 9.92 3.83 -7.74
N ALA A 30 9.48 5.05 -8.06
CA ALA A 30 8.91 5.37 -9.37
C ALA A 30 9.97 5.25 -10.49
N VAL A 31 11.20 5.70 -10.24
CA VAL A 31 12.32 5.56 -11.19
C VAL A 31 12.69 4.09 -11.38
N ILE A 32 12.83 3.32 -10.30
CA ILE A 32 13.13 1.88 -10.34
C ILE A 32 12.03 1.14 -11.12
N ALA A 33 10.76 1.42 -10.84
CA ALA A 33 9.63 0.83 -11.56
C ALA A 33 9.64 1.17 -13.05
N LYS A 34 10.01 2.41 -13.40
CA LYS A 34 10.14 2.85 -14.79
C LYS A 34 11.32 2.19 -15.51
N ILE A 35 12.44 1.99 -14.81
CA ILE A 35 13.60 1.26 -15.34
C ILE A 35 13.23 -0.21 -15.53
N ALA A 36 12.67 -0.88 -14.51
CA ALA A 36 12.21 -2.26 -14.60
C ALA A 36 11.25 -2.46 -15.78
N GLN A 37 10.34 -1.52 -15.98
CA GLN A 37 9.37 -1.56 -17.09
C GLN A 37 10.02 -1.60 -18.47
N ARG A 38 11.22 -1.05 -18.67
CA ARG A 38 11.94 -1.07 -19.97
C ARG A 38 12.39 -2.47 -20.36
N PHE A 39 12.64 -3.34 -19.39
CA PHE A 39 13.08 -4.72 -19.59
C PHE A 39 11.94 -5.72 -19.68
N LEU A 40 10.69 -5.29 -19.52
CA LEU A 40 9.52 -6.16 -19.53
C LEU A 40 8.90 -6.25 -20.93
N PRO A 41 8.86 -7.43 -21.55
CA PRO A 41 8.34 -7.60 -22.93
C PRO A 41 6.82 -7.40 -23.03
N GLY A 42 6.12 -7.59 -21.92
CA GLY A 42 4.66 -7.58 -21.89
C GLY A 42 4.02 -6.19 -21.73
N ILE A 43 4.77 -5.09 -21.81
CA ILE A 43 4.19 -3.75 -21.59
C ILE A 43 3.36 -3.29 -22.79
N ARG A 44 2.11 -2.93 -22.52
CA ARG A 44 1.19 -2.43 -23.56
C ARG A 44 1.54 -1.00 -23.95
N LYS A 45 1.69 -0.77 -25.27
CA LYS A 45 1.79 0.59 -25.81
C LYS A 45 0.39 1.24 -25.79
N VAL A 46 0.23 2.28 -25.00
CA VAL A 46 -1.02 3.05 -24.87
C VAL A 46 -0.66 4.53 -25.02
N SER A 47 -1.58 5.32 -25.58
CA SER A 47 -1.36 6.77 -25.70
C SER A 47 -1.15 7.41 -24.31
N PRO A 48 -0.35 8.47 -24.20
CA PRO A 48 -0.11 9.14 -22.93
C PRO A 48 -1.40 9.59 -22.24
N ALA A 49 -2.33 10.17 -22.97
CA ALA A 49 -3.62 10.60 -22.43
C ALA A 49 -4.40 9.44 -21.81
N ARG A 50 -4.54 8.32 -22.53
CA ARG A 50 -5.24 7.14 -22.01
C ARG A 50 -4.56 6.53 -20.79
N LYS A 51 -3.22 6.56 -20.74
CA LYS A 51 -2.45 6.09 -19.59
C LYS A 51 -2.74 6.93 -18.36
N ILE A 52 -2.74 8.26 -18.50
CA ILE A 52 -3.07 9.19 -17.41
C ILE A 52 -4.49 8.97 -16.94
N THR A 53 -5.47 8.90 -17.85
CA THR A 53 -6.89 8.69 -17.52
C THR A 53 -7.11 7.39 -16.71
N ILE A 54 -6.56 6.29 -17.18
CA ILE A 54 -6.72 4.99 -16.49
C ILE A 54 -6.06 5.03 -15.11
N THR A 55 -4.85 5.59 -15.00
CA THR A 55 -4.17 5.72 -13.71
C THR A 55 -4.96 6.60 -12.75
N ALA A 56 -5.51 7.72 -13.23
CA ALA A 56 -6.32 8.64 -12.41
C ALA A 56 -7.62 7.99 -11.93
N VAL A 57 -8.34 7.28 -12.80
CA VAL A 57 -9.58 6.57 -12.42
C VAL A 57 -9.28 5.47 -11.39
N CYS A 58 -8.23 4.66 -11.62
CA CYS A 58 -7.83 3.64 -10.66
C CYS A 58 -7.42 4.25 -9.32
N ALA A 59 -6.66 5.36 -9.32
CA ALA A 59 -6.26 6.06 -8.11
C ALA A 59 -7.47 6.65 -7.35
N ALA A 60 -8.45 7.20 -8.04
CA ALA A 60 -9.69 7.70 -7.43
C ALA A 60 -10.47 6.58 -6.73
N ILE A 61 -10.67 5.43 -7.40
CA ILE A 61 -11.31 4.25 -6.81
C ILE A 61 -10.48 3.73 -5.62
N ALA A 62 -9.15 3.66 -5.76
CA ALA A 62 -8.25 3.25 -4.69
C ALA A 62 -8.36 4.18 -3.48
N THR A 63 -8.46 5.49 -3.70
CA THR A 63 -8.66 6.47 -2.61
C THR A 63 -9.95 6.23 -1.87
N VAL A 64 -11.06 6.00 -2.57
CA VAL A 64 -12.36 5.68 -1.93
C VAL A 64 -12.23 4.42 -1.08
N LEU A 65 -11.63 3.35 -1.61
CA LEU A 65 -11.44 2.11 -0.86
C LEU A 65 -10.48 2.28 0.33
N TYR A 66 -9.50 3.19 0.24
CA TYR A 66 -8.63 3.52 1.36
C TYR A 66 -9.36 4.29 2.47
N LEU A 67 -10.34 5.13 2.11
CA LEU A 67 -11.17 5.83 3.09
C LEU A 67 -12.17 4.91 3.80
N LEU A 68 -12.49 3.75 3.20
CA LEU A 68 -13.37 2.71 3.74
C LEU A 68 -12.58 1.64 4.51
N ASP A 69 -11.54 2.07 5.22
CA ASP A 69 -10.72 1.21 6.08
C ASP A 69 -11.52 0.66 7.28
N PHE A 70 -11.21 -0.56 7.70
CA PHE A 70 -11.85 -1.20 8.86
C PHE A 70 -10.82 -1.99 9.68
N SER A 71 -11.06 -2.10 10.99
CA SER A 71 -10.23 -2.92 11.90
C SER A 71 -10.75 -4.36 11.98
N ILE A 72 -9.88 -5.27 12.40
CA ILE A 72 -10.22 -6.66 12.75
C ILE A 72 -9.89 -6.85 14.23
N PRO A 73 -10.81 -6.51 15.16
CA PRO A 73 -10.52 -6.36 16.60
C PRO A 73 -10.04 -7.64 17.29
N PHE A 74 -10.41 -8.82 16.75
CA PHE A 74 -9.96 -10.12 17.29
C PHE A 74 -8.56 -10.55 16.81
N LEU A 75 -7.96 -9.80 15.88
CA LEU A 75 -6.65 -10.11 15.29
C LEU A 75 -5.58 -9.09 15.67
N ALA A 76 -5.92 -7.80 15.64
CA ALA A 76 -4.99 -6.71 15.91
C ALA A 76 -5.71 -5.52 16.55
N PRO A 77 -5.00 -4.66 17.32
CA PRO A 77 -5.57 -3.44 17.88
C PRO A 77 -6.16 -2.50 16.81
N ASP A 78 -7.16 -1.69 17.18
CA ASP A 78 -7.98 -0.88 16.28
C ASP A 78 -7.22 0.16 15.45
N PHE A 79 -6.01 0.51 15.82
CA PHE A 79 -5.18 1.38 14.98
C PHE A 79 -4.59 0.66 13.75
N TYR A 80 -4.60 -0.68 13.73
CA TYR A 80 -4.34 -1.47 12.53
C TYR A 80 -5.61 -1.63 11.70
N LYS A 81 -5.58 -1.05 10.52
CA LYS A 81 -6.73 -1.08 9.63
C LYS A 81 -6.40 -1.82 8.35
N LEU A 82 -7.39 -2.55 7.88
CA LEU A 82 -7.37 -3.24 6.60
C LEU A 82 -8.22 -2.45 5.60
N ASP A 83 -7.74 -2.36 4.38
CA ASP A 83 -8.44 -1.75 3.26
C ASP A 83 -8.16 -2.53 1.96
N PHE A 84 -8.95 -2.27 0.93
CA PHE A 84 -8.81 -2.90 -0.38
C PHE A 84 -8.26 -1.95 -1.44
N SER A 85 -7.59 -0.86 -1.06
CA SER A 85 -7.13 0.17 -1.98
C SER A 85 -6.07 -0.32 -2.97
N GLU A 86 -5.28 -1.33 -2.63
CA GLU A 86 -4.30 -1.92 -3.54
C GLU A 86 -4.96 -2.72 -4.68
N LEU A 87 -6.25 -3.06 -4.60
CA LEU A 87 -6.94 -3.77 -5.68
C LEU A 87 -7.00 -2.96 -6.99
N PRO A 88 -7.50 -1.72 -7.03
CA PRO A 88 -7.44 -0.90 -8.25
C PRO A 88 -6.01 -0.59 -8.69
N VAL A 89 -5.07 -0.43 -7.75
CA VAL A 89 -3.64 -0.22 -8.06
C VAL A 89 -3.06 -1.44 -8.78
N MET A 90 -3.37 -2.65 -8.29
CA MET A 90 -2.96 -3.91 -8.91
C MET A 90 -3.54 -4.07 -10.32
N LEU A 91 -4.83 -3.75 -10.51
CA LEU A 91 -5.49 -3.77 -11.83
C LEU A 91 -4.84 -2.78 -12.80
N CYS A 92 -4.54 -1.57 -12.32
CA CYS A 92 -3.79 -0.55 -13.07
C CYS A 92 -2.41 -1.07 -13.51
N GLY A 93 -1.66 -1.65 -12.57
CA GLY A 93 -0.36 -2.24 -12.81
C GLY A 93 -0.39 -3.41 -13.81
N PHE A 94 -1.33 -4.33 -13.68
CA PHE A 94 -1.51 -5.45 -14.59
C PHE A 94 -1.84 -4.97 -16.03
N TYR A 95 -2.51 -3.85 -16.16
CA TYR A 95 -2.84 -3.30 -17.47
C TYR A 95 -1.71 -2.45 -18.07
N LEU A 96 -1.15 -1.50 -17.31
CA LEU A 96 -0.21 -0.47 -17.79
C LEU A 96 1.26 -0.74 -17.43
N GLY A 97 1.54 -1.59 -16.44
CA GLY A 97 2.89 -1.91 -15.97
C GLY A 97 3.26 -1.29 -14.62
N PRO A 98 4.46 -1.62 -14.10
CA PRO A 98 4.85 -1.29 -12.73
C PRO A 98 4.96 0.22 -12.46
N ALA A 99 5.40 1.02 -13.42
CA ALA A 99 5.47 2.47 -13.24
C ALA A 99 4.09 3.09 -13.00
N ALA A 100 3.07 2.67 -13.76
CA ALA A 100 1.70 3.16 -13.57
C ALA A 100 1.12 2.74 -12.21
N ALA A 101 1.49 1.56 -11.71
CA ALA A 101 1.09 1.10 -10.39
C ALA A 101 1.66 1.99 -9.28
N VAL A 102 2.96 2.34 -9.33
CA VAL A 102 3.58 3.26 -8.36
C VAL A 102 2.96 4.64 -8.41
N TYR A 103 2.69 5.17 -9.61
CA TYR A 103 2.01 6.46 -9.75
C TYR A 103 0.58 6.42 -9.20
N CYS A 104 -0.16 5.33 -9.45
CA CYS A 104 -1.49 5.13 -8.91
C CYS A 104 -1.47 5.11 -7.38
N GLU A 105 -0.51 4.39 -6.78
CA GLU A 105 -0.31 4.31 -5.34
C GLU A 105 0.03 5.69 -4.74
N ALA A 106 0.95 6.43 -5.36
CA ALA A 106 1.31 7.78 -4.90
C ALA A 106 0.13 8.76 -4.99
N VAL A 107 -0.64 8.74 -6.08
CA VAL A 107 -1.82 9.59 -6.24
C VAL A 107 -2.91 9.21 -5.23
N LYS A 108 -3.13 7.92 -4.95
CA LYS A 108 -4.05 7.44 -3.90
C LYS A 108 -3.70 8.07 -2.55
N ILE A 109 -2.43 8.00 -2.14
CA ILE A 109 -1.97 8.58 -0.87
C ILE A 109 -2.16 10.10 -0.86
N LEU A 110 -1.77 10.79 -1.93
CA LEU A 110 -1.94 12.23 -2.04
C LEU A 110 -3.43 12.64 -1.93
N MET A 111 -4.31 11.97 -2.64
CA MET A 111 -5.74 12.23 -2.59
C MET A 111 -6.33 11.98 -1.20
N LYS A 112 -5.92 10.90 -0.52
CA LYS A 112 -6.32 10.63 0.88
C LYS A 112 -5.86 11.75 1.81
N LEU A 113 -4.64 12.23 1.68
CA LEU A 113 -4.12 13.35 2.47
C LEU A 113 -4.94 14.62 2.25
N LEU A 114 -5.36 14.91 1.02
CA LEU A 114 -6.20 16.05 0.70
C LEU A 114 -7.64 15.91 1.24
N LEU A 115 -8.20 14.70 1.24
CA LEU A 115 -9.59 14.44 1.63
C LEU A 115 -9.76 14.22 3.15
N LYS A 116 -8.88 13.45 3.78
CA LYS A 116 -8.98 13.05 5.20
C LYS A 116 -7.90 13.68 6.09
N GLY A 117 -6.79 14.14 5.49
CA GLY A 117 -5.61 14.59 6.23
C GLY A 117 -4.77 13.42 6.76
N THR A 118 -3.89 13.71 7.72
CA THR A 118 -3.09 12.71 8.43
C THR A 118 -3.28 12.80 9.93
N THR A 119 -3.31 11.65 10.60
CA THR A 119 -3.34 11.54 12.07
C THR A 119 -2.01 11.07 12.64
N THR A 120 -1.05 10.76 11.77
CA THR A 120 0.23 10.14 12.12
C THR A 120 1.41 10.94 11.59
N ALA A 121 1.26 12.26 11.41
CA ALA A 121 2.28 13.14 10.84
C ALA A 121 2.96 12.54 9.59
N PHE A 122 2.15 12.04 8.65
CA PHE A 122 2.52 11.37 7.40
C PHE A 122 3.16 9.98 7.53
N VAL A 123 3.54 9.53 8.72
CA VAL A 123 4.24 8.24 8.92
C VAL A 123 3.39 7.06 8.47
N GLY A 124 2.12 7.00 8.88
CA GLY A 124 1.19 5.94 8.47
C GLY A 124 0.86 5.98 6.97
N ASP A 125 0.76 7.19 6.39
CA ASP A 125 0.50 7.38 4.97
C ASP A 125 1.68 6.89 4.11
N PHE A 126 2.89 7.25 4.50
CA PHE A 126 4.12 6.76 3.87
C PHE A 126 4.27 5.23 4.02
N ALA A 127 3.94 4.71 5.20
CA ALA A 127 3.94 3.27 5.43
C ALA A 127 2.97 2.54 4.51
N ASN A 128 1.74 3.05 4.34
CA ASN A 128 0.76 2.48 3.43
C ASN A 128 1.29 2.46 1.99
N PHE A 129 1.94 3.54 1.53
CA PHE A 129 2.59 3.59 0.23
C PHE A 129 3.65 2.49 0.07
N CYS A 130 4.59 2.37 1.01
CA CYS A 130 5.67 1.38 0.94
C CYS A 130 5.13 -0.06 1.00
N ILE A 131 4.20 -0.33 1.90
CA ILE A 131 3.56 -1.63 2.08
C ILE A 131 2.72 -1.99 0.84
N GLY A 132 1.96 -1.04 0.28
CA GLY A 132 1.22 -1.22 -0.96
C GLY A 132 2.14 -1.54 -2.14
N CYS A 133 3.22 -0.77 -2.31
CA CYS A 133 4.23 -1.05 -3.34
C CYS A 133 4.90 -2.42 -3.16
N SER A 134 5.12 -2.89 -1.93
CA SER A 134 5.71 -4.20 -1.65
C SER A 134 4.85 -5.37 -2.13
N LEU A 135 3.53 -5.21 -2.14
CA LEU A 135 2.58 -6.16 -2.73
C LEU A 135 2.56 -6.04 -4.26
N VAL A 136 2.36 -4.81 -4.74
CA VAL A 136 1.98 -4.56 -6.12
C VAL A 136 3.16 -4.70 -7.08
N LEU A 137 4.35 -4.20 -6.74
CA LEU A 137 5.50 -4.21 -7.64
C LEU A 137 5.95 -5.62 -8.03
N PRO A 138 6.22 -6.55 -7.09
CA PRO A 138 6.62 -7.92 -7.46
C PRO A 138 5.54 -8.61 -8.30
N ALA A 139 4.27 -8.46 -7.91
CA ALA A 139 3.14 -9.06 -8.61
C ALA A 139 3.06 -8.59 -10.07
N VAL A 140 3.15 -7.27 -10.30
CA VAL A 140 3.07 -6.66 -11.62
C VAL A 140 4.29 -7.00 -12.47
N ILE A 141 5.50 -6.96 -11.92
CA ILE A 141 6.73 -7.30 -12.63
C ILE A 141 6.67 -8.75 -13.12
N ILE A 142 6.38 -9.70 -12.23
CA ILE A 142 6.30 -11.13 -12.60
C ILE A 142 5.18 -11.37 -13.62
N TYR A 143 4.03 -10.73 -13.46
CA TYR A 143 2.94 -10.85 -14.43
C TYR A 143 3.37 -10.42 -15.83
N HIS A 144 4.10 -9.31 -15.95
CA HIS A 144 4.52 -8.76 -17.24
C HIS A 144 5.64 -9.54 -17.94
N THR A 145 6.23 -10.55 -17.32
CA THR A 145 7.23 -11.41 -18.01
C THR A 145 6.59 -12.25 -19.13
N LYS A 146 5.40 -12.78 -18.93
CA LYS A 146 4.69 -13.65 -19.93
C LYS A 146 3.20 -13.36 -20.09
N LYS A 147 2.59 -12.51 -19.26
CA LYS A 147 1.16 -12.12 -19.28
C LYS A 147 0.17 -13.29 -19.38
N ASN A 148 0.38 -14.34 -18.65
CA ASN A 148 -0.49 -15.49 -18.59
C ASN A 148 -1.03 -15.73 -17.16
N LYS A 149 -1.98 -16.69 -17.03
CA LYS A 149 -2.58 -17.00 -15.72
C LYS A 149 -1.54 -17.53 -14.72
N LYS A 150 -0.53 -18.28 -15.17
CA LYS A 150 0.51 -18.83 -14.28
C LYS A 150 1.38 -17.71 -13.70
N THR A 151 1.84 -16.76 -14.53
CA THR A 151 2.63 -15.60 -14.04
C THR A 151 1.79 -14.63 -13.22
N ALA A 152 0.47 -14.52 -13.45
CA ALA A 152 -0.41 -13.77 -12.57
C ALA A 152 -0.49 -14.40 -11.18
N LEU A 153 -0.76 -15.71 -11.10
CA LEU A 153 -0.81 -16.45 -9.83
C LEU A 153 0.52 -16.39 -9.08
N LEU A 154 1.63 -16.67 -9.78
CA LEU A 154 2.97 -16.61 -9.18
C LEU A 154 3.28 -15.19 -8.68
N GLY A 155 3.00 -14.17 -9.48
CA GLY A 155 3.24 -12.78 -9.12
C GLY A 155 2.45 -12.34 -7.89
N LEU A 156 1.16 -12.68 -7.83
CA LEU A 156 0.30 -12.38 -6.69
C LEU A 156 0.75 -13.13 -5.43
N GLY A 157 1.17 -14.40 -5.55
CA GLY A 157 1.72 -15.18 -4.44
C GLY A 157 3.02 -14.57 -3.91
N VAL A 158 3.95 -14.23 -4.80
CA VAL A 158 5.22 -13.57 -4.42
C VAL A 158 4.94 -12.18 -3.83
N GLY A 159 4.05 -11.39 -4.43
CA GLY A 159 3.64 -10.09 -3.88
C GLY A 159 3.06 -10.21 -2.47
N THR A 160 2.19 -11.18 -2.23
CA THR A 160 1.62 -11.46 -0.90
C THR A 160 2.72 -11.84 0.10
N LEU A 161 3.69 -12.68 -0.29
CA LEU A 161 4.80 -13.04 0.57
C LEU A 161 5.68 -11.83 0.89
N VAL A 162 6.03 -11.03 -0.12
CA VAL A 162 6.85 -9.81 0.07
C VAL A 162 6.11 -8.81 0.96
N LEU A 163 4.81 -8.58 0.74
CA LEU A 163 3.98 -7.75 1.62
C LEU A 163 4.04 -8.25 3.07
N THR A 164 3.85 -9.55 3.29
CA THR A 164 3.81 -10.13 4.63
C THR A 164 5.16 -9.96 5.34
N VAL A 165 6.26 -10.30 4.69
CA VAL A 165 7.61 -10.21 5.27
C VAL A 165 8.03 -8.74 5.46
N PHE A 166 7.97 -7.95 4.39
CA PHE A 166 8.37 -6.55 4.44
C PHE A 166 7.47 -5.73 5.36
N GLY A 167 6.15 -5.85 5.22
CA GLY A 167 5.19 -5.11 6.03
C GLY A 167 5.31 -5.45 7.53
N SER A 168 5.58 -6.71 7.86
CA SER A 168 5.79 -7.14 9.25
C SER A 168 7.12 -6.60 9.80
N ALA A 169 8.22 -6.73 9.06
CA ALA A 169 9.51 -6.20 9.46
C ALA A 169 9.47 -4.66 9.59
N PHE A 170 8.86 -3.97 8.64
CA PHE A 170 8.72 -2.51 8.67
C PHE A 170 7.88 -2.03 9.85
N ASN A 171 6.82 -2.76 10.21
CA ASN A 171 6.05 -2.48 11.41
C ASN A 171 6.88 -2.64 12.68
N GLY A 172 7.58 -3.77 12.85
CA GLY A 172 8.35 -4.04 14.07
C GLY A 172 9.54 -3.10 14.24
N ILE A 173 10.28 -2.84 13.17
CA ILE A 173 11.52 -2.06 13.22
C ILE A 173 11.24 -0.55 13.25
N TYR A 174 10.24 -0.08 12.52
CA TYR A 174 10.02 1.36 12.31
C TYR A 174 8.68 1.85 12.84
N LEU A 175 7.55 1.25 12.43
CA LEU A 175 6.23 1.84 12.70
C LEU A 175 5.84 1.79 14.16
N LEU A 176 6.00 0.65 14.83
CA LEU A 176 5.64 0.52 16.25
C LEU A 176 6.44 1.47 17.15
N PRO A 177 7.79 1.56 17.03
CA PRO A 177 8.56 2.56 17.76
C PRO A 177 8.15 4.00 17.40
N LYS A 178 7.87 4.26 16.12
CA LYS A 178 7.49 5.62 15.70
C LYS A 178 6.09 6.01 16.18
N PHE A 179 5.15 5.10 16.21
CA PHE A 179 3.82 5.34 16.78
C PHE A 179 3.87 5.55 18.28
N SER A 180 4.73 4.81 19.01
CA SER A 180 5.00 5.06 20.43
C SER A 180 5.41 6.52 20.66
N GLN A 181 6.35 7.04 19.87
CA GLN A 181 6.78 8.43 19.94
C GLN A 181 5.67 9.44 19.58
N LEU A 182 4.93 9.18 18.49
CA LEU A 182 3.88 10.09 17.99
C LEU A 182 2.68 10.20 18.92
N TYR A 183 2.30 9.09 19.55
CA TYR A 183 1.15 9.06 20.46
C TYR A 183 1.54 9.36 21.92
N GLY A 184 2.84 9.52 22.21
CA GLY A 184 3.34 9.72 23.59
C GLY A 184 3.06 8.51 24.49
N LEU A 185 2.89 7.33 23.92
CA LEU A 185 2.60 6.08 24.64
C LEU A 185 3.87 5.23 24.74
N PRO A 186 4.22 4.73 25.95
CA PRO A 186 5.28 3.75 26.09
C PRO A 186 5.02 2.53 25.18
N LEU A 187 6.08 1.97 24.61
CA LEU A 187 5.98 0.82 23.71
C LEU A 187 5.28 -0.38 24.37
N ASP A 188 5.51 -0.54 25.68
CA ASP A 188 4.85 -1.57 26.50
C ASP A 188 3.33 -1.41 26.55
N SER A 189 2.82 -0.18 26.50
CA SER A 189 1.38 0.09 26.42
C SER A 189 0.81 -0.38 25.07
N ILE A 190 1.55 -0.22 24.00
CA ILE A 190 1.14 -0.72 22.66
C ILE A 190 1.16 -2.25 22.66
N ILE A 191 2.17 -2.88 23.26
CA ILE A 191 2.26 -4.34 23.41
C ILE A 191 1.10 -4.84 24.27
N ALA A 192 0.75 -4.15 25.36
CA ALA A 192 -0.37 -4.49 26.22
C ALA A 192 -1.72 -4.49 25.48
N MET A 193 -1.93 -3.56 24.51
CA MET A 193 -3.11 -3.60 23.64
C MET A 193 -3.18 -4.90 22.82
N GLY A 194 -2.04 -5.40 22.36
CA GLY A 194 -1.96 -6.68 21.66
C GLY A 194 -2.18 -7.87 22.61
N SER A 195 -1.61 -7.82 23.82
CA SER A 195 -1.79 -8.84 24.86
C SER A 195 -3.24 -9.00 25.28
N ALA A 196 -4.01 -7.92 25.28
CA ALA A 196 -5.45 -7.94 25.57
C ALA A 196 -6.25 -8.76 24.52
N ILE A 197 -5.76 -8.84 23.30
CA ILE A 197 -6.38 -9.63 22.22
C ILE A 197 -5.84 -11.07 22.23
N ASN A 198 -4.52 -11.21 22.38
CA ASN A 198 -3.86 -12.51 22.41
C ASN A 198 -2.80 -12.53 23.53
N PRO A 199 -3.01 -13.26 24.63
CA PRO A 199 -2.10 -13.32 25.79
C PRO A 199 -0.68 -13.82 25.47
N ARG A 200 -0.45 -14.42 24.28
CA ARG A 200 0.88 -14.84 23.82
C ARG A 200 1.72 -13.66 23.30
N ILE A 201 1.12 -12.48 23.13
CA ILE A 201 1.84 -11.27 22.73
C ILE A 201 2.47 -10.65 23.99
N SER A 202 3.79 -10.78 24.11
CA SER A 202 4.57 -10.28 25.26
C SER A 202 5.74 -9.38 24.85
N SER A 203 5.99 -9.22 23.54
CA SER A 203 7.09 -8.45 22.99
C SER A 203 6.73 -7.91 21.61
N ILE A 204 7.54 -6.97 21.08
CA ILE A 204 7.39 -6.48 19.68
C ILE A 204 7.42 -7.65 18.69
N SER A 205 8.33 -8.59 18.86
CA SER A 205 8.47 -9.75 17.96
C SER A 205 7.21 -10.60 17.95
N THR A 206 6.67 -10.93 19.13
CA THR A 206 5.42 -11.72 19.23
C THR A 206 4.22 -10.92 18.73
N PHE A 207 4.19 -9.60 18.96
CA PHE A 207 3.17 -8.72 18.41
C PHE A 207 3.18 -8.75 16.87
N VAL A 208 4.35 -8.60 16.27
CA VAL A 208 4.50 -8.63 14.81
C VAL A 208 4.11 -9.99 14.24
N MET A 209 4.55 -11.08 14.87
CA MET A 209 4.27 -12.44 14.38
C MET A 209 2.79 -12.86 14.54
N LEU A 210 2.13 -12.45 15.61
CA LEU A 210 0.79 -12.93 15.95
C LEU A 210 -0.34 -11.96 15.55
N ALA A 211 -0.06 -10.68 15.36
CA ALA A 211 -1.04 -9.70 14.93
C ALA A 211 -0.74 -9.15 13.52
N VAL A 212 0.47 -8.58 13.31
CA VAL A 212 0.78 -7.85 12.08
C VAL A 212 0.97 -8.79 10.87
N ALA A 213 1.72 -9.86 11.03
CA ALA A 213 1.98 -10.80 9.92
C ALA A 213 0.71 -11.50 9.43
N PRO A 214 -0.19 -12.01 10.28
CA PRO A 214 -1.47 -12.53 9.84
C PRO A 214 -2.35 -11.49 9.16
N LEU A 215 -2.38 -10.25 9.67
CA LEU A 215 -3.13 -9.15 9.05
C LEU A 215 -2.64 -8.86 7.62
N ASN A 216 -1.32 -8.75 7.44
CA ASN A 216 -0.70 -8.54 6.14
C ASN A 216 -0.96 -9.71 5.18
N LEU A 217 -0.91 -10.94 5.69
CA LEU A 217 -1.21 -12.14 4.91
C LEU A 217 -2.67 -12.14 4.44
N ILE A 218 -3.62 -11.86 5.33
CA ILE A 218 -5.05 -11.74 5.00
C ILE A 218 -5.25 -10.65 3.95
N LYS A 219 -4.65 -9.47 4.12
CA LYS A 219 -4.71 -8.37 3.14
C LYS A 219 -4.18 -8.84 1.78
N GLY A 220 -2.99 -9.40 1.72
CA GLY A 220 -2.36 -9.84 0.48
C GLY A 220 -3.15 -10.93 -0.24
N VAL A 221 -3.64 -11.95 0.49
CA VAL A 221 -4.46 -13.03 -0.06
C VAL A 221 -5.78 -12.47 -0.59
N SER A 222 -6.48 -11.65 0.19
CA SER A 222 -7.77 -11.07 -0.23
C SER A 222 -7.62 -10.22 -1.49
N ILE A 223 -6.64 -9.33 -1.55
CA ILE A 223 -6.34 -8.51 -2.75
C ILE A 223 -5.99 -9.42 -3.94
N SER A 224 -5.19 -10.46 -3.73
CA SER A 224 -4.78 -11.39 -4.79
C SER A 224 -5.98 -12.16 -5.38
N VAL A 225 -6.84 -12.69 -4.53
CA VAL A 225 -8.07 -13.40 -4.95
C VAL A 225 -9.00 -12.46 -5.71
N LEU A 226 -9.28 -11.28 -5.16
CA LEU A 226 -10.13 -10.28 -5.81
C LEU A 226 -9.54 -9.83 -7.16
N THR A 227 -8.22 -9.65 -7.25
CA THR A 227 -7.55 -9.32 -8.51
C THR A 227 -7.77 -10.40 -9.57
N LEU A 228 -7.61 -11.68 -9.21
CA LEU A 228 -7.84 -12.79 -10.15
C LEU A 228 -9.27 -12.87 -10.64
N LEU A 229 -10.23 -12.62 -9.76
CA LEU A 229 -11.66 -12.66 -10.10
C LEU A 229 -12.07 -11.46 -10.99
N LEU A 230 -11.57 -10.27 -10.66
CA LEU A 230 -12.01 -9.03 -11.30
C LEU A 230 -11.22 -8.69 -12.56
N TYR A 231 -9.93 -9.06 -12.65
CA TYR A 231 -9.08 -8.63 -13.75
C TYR A 231 -9.67 -8.95 -15.14
N LYS A 232 -10.19 -10.16 -15.35
CA LYS A 232 -10.82 -10.53 -16.62
C LYS A 232 -12.13 -9.77 -16.89
N LYS A 233 -12.93 -9.54 -15.85
CA LYS A 233 -14.23 -8.87 -15.97
C LYS A 233 -14.06 -7.37 -16.20
N VAL A 234 -13.08 -6.77 -15.51
CA VAL A 234 -12.81 -5.32 -15.53
C VAL A 234 -11.92 -4.92 -16.72
N ALA A 235 -11.03 -5.82 -17.17
CA ALA A 235 -10.13 -5.52 -18.28
C ALA A 235 -10.86 -5.28 -19.61
N ARG A 236 -12.00 -5.91 -19.86
CA ARG A 236 -12.78 -5.69 -21.09
C ARG A 236 -13.50 -4.32 -21.11
N PRO A 237 -14.34 -3.96 -20.13
CA PRO A 237 -15.08 -2.70 -20.18
C PRO A 237 -14.21 -1.46 -19.91
N LEU A 238 -13.27 -1.51 -18.93
CA LEU A 238 -12.45 -0.35 -18.59
C LEU A 238 -11.27 -0.12 -19.54
N PHE A 239 -10.74 -1.19 -20.12
CA PHE A 239 -9.50 -1.11 -20.89
C PHE A 239 -9.71 -1.35 -22.40
N GLY A 240 -10.93 -1.65 -22.83
CA GLY A 240 -11.31 -1.82 -24.23
C GLY A 240 -10.43 -2.86 -24.94
N LYS A 241 -10.87 -4.09 -24.95
CA LYS A 241 -10.41 -5.11 -25.92
C LYS A 241 -11.44 -5.28 -26.98
#